data_290b7b7bac9a768e6e594ab31ce14149
#
_entry.id   290b7b7bac9a768e6e594ab31ce14149
#
_cell.length_a   1.000
_cell.length_b   1.000
_cell.length_c   1.000
_cell.angle_alpha   90.00
_cell.angle_beta   90.00
_cell.angle_gamma   90.00
#
_symmetry.space_group_name_H-M   'P 1'
#
loop_
_entity.id
_entity.type
_entity.pdbx_description
1 polymer ?
#
loop_
_entity_poly.entity_id
_entity_poly.type
_entity_poly.pdbx_seq_one_letter_code
_entity_poly.pdbx_strand_id
1 'polypeptide(L)'
;MGSNSSVAERTEESAQGGGTSIGLTLPVRESDLFKHSASEHVLNFLSDNPDINVSIRQLARVTPVSERSTREAVDVLEANELVVTFHEGNARRVHINRAKLEKPDDTIQSISQTEFQTPVRVARHYIEDELDGVKGVVLFGSVARGDADRQSDIDLWVLVEGDHMQQRHEANKLAQHLGDLRIPSTVAVTDALTTDFDTGWETIRETLEDDNQHWSSSQRHSFEILVETPQSILTQADRVDAEALFGEGITLLSTKLLDRTKLEVLTDE
;
A
#
# COMPACT_ATOMS: atom_id res chain seq x y z
N MET A 1 17.02 50.11 -43.00
CA MET A 1 17.60 50.33 -41.66
C MET A 1 16.68 49.64 -40.69
N GLY A 2 16.97 48.43 -40.39
CA GLY A 2 16.20 47.59 -39.52
C GLY A 2 17.12 46.99 -38.48
N SER A 3 16.84 47.26 -37.22
CA SER A 3 17.58 46.67 -36.10
C SER A 3 16.86 45.45 -35.62
N ASN A 4 17.45 44.30 -35.84
CA ASN A 4 17.08 43.05 -35.20
C ASN A 4 17.55 43.09 -33.74
N SER A 5 16.61 42.95 -32.82
CA SER A 5 16.89 42.65 -31.43
C SER A 5 16.51 41.21 -31.19
N SER A 6 17.50 40.33 -31.17
CA SER A 6 17.35 38.95 -30.75
C SER A 6 17.31 38.87 -29.22
N VAL A 7 16.15 38.50 -28.69
CA VAL A 7 16.05 38.12 -27.29
C VAL A 7 16.64 36.72 -27.17
N ALA A 8 17.75 36.63 -26.47
CA ALA A 8 18.35 35.37 -26.10
C ALA A 8 17.49 34.72 -24.99
N GLU A 9 16.80 33.65 -25.33
CA GLU A 9 16.26 32.70 -24.36
C GLU A 9 17.42 32.05 -23.59
N ARG A 10 17.55 32.41 -22.32
CA ARG A 10 18.38 31.66 -21.40
C ARG A 10 17.63 30.39 -21.05
N THR A 11 18.02 29.29 -21.67
CA THR A 11 17.73 27.94 -21.20
C THR A 11 18.44 27.79 -19.87
N GLU A 12 17.69 27.71 -18.77
CA GLU A 12 18.22 27.28 -17.49
C GLU A 12 18.51 25.76 -17.60
N GLU A 13 19.74 25.47 -17.90
CA GLU A 13 20.30 24.13 -17.83
C GLU A 13 20.38 23.75 -16.35
N SER A 14 19.39 22.97 -15.88
CA SER A 14 19.41 22.33 -14.56
C SER A 14 20.68 21.48 -14.51
N ALA A 15 21.63 21.87 -13.68
CA ALA A 15 22.80 21.09 -13.36
C ALA A 15 22.36 19.75 -12.75
N GLN A 16 22.20 18.74 -13.58
CA GLN A 16 22.08 17.34 -13.14
C GLN A 16 23.42 16.97 -12.52
N GLY A 17 23.46 16.94 -11.18
CA GLY A 17 24.59 16.39 -10.46
C GLY A 17 24.82 14.95 -10.94
N GLY A 18 25.95 14.70 -11.56
CA GLY A 18 26.34 13.39 -12.06
C GLY A 18 26.65 12.43 -10.90
N GLY A 19 25.62 11.89 -10.28
CA GLY A 19 25.71 10.82 -9.29
C GLY A 19 25.26 9.50 -9.86
N THR A 20 25.82 8.40 -9.35
CA THR A 20 25.30 7.05 -9.61
C THR A 20 24.13 6.79 -8.67
N SER A 21 22.99 6.35 -9.20
CA SER A 21 21.83 5.96 -8.37
C SER A 21 21.72 4.44 -8.27
N ILE A 22 21.24 3.98 -7.12
CA ILE A 22 20.92 2.57 -6.88
C ILE A 22 19.44 2.53 -6.50
N GLY A 23 18.65 1.71 -7.20
CA GLY A 23 17.24 1.47 -6.86
C GLY A 23 17.13 0.67 -5.55
N LEU A 24 16.22 1.11 -4.66
CA LEU A 24 15.86 0.40 -3.44
C LEU A 24 14.43 -0.14 -3.60
N THR A 25 14.26 -1.46 -3.38
CA THR A 25 12.94 -2.07 -3.39
C THR A 25 12.20 -1.76 -2.08
N LEU A 26 10.97 -1.28 -2.18
CA LEU A 26 10.09 -1.01 -1.04
C LEU A 26 8.94 -2.03 -1.01
N PRO A 27 8.43 -2.41 0.16
CA PRO A 27 8.95 -2.05 1.48
C PRO A 27 10.35 -2.62 1.75
N VAL A 28 11.15 -1.89 2.52
CA VAL A 28 12.45 -2.38 3.01
C VAL A 28 12.16 -3.54 3.97
N ARG A 29 12.86 -4.65 3.82
CA ARG A 29 12.61 -5.90 4.55
C ARG A 29 13.61 -6.15 5.66
N GLU A 30 14.84 -5.68 5.47
CA GLU A 30 15.93 -5.89 6.39
C GLU A 30 16.25 -4.57 7.11
N SER A 31 15.91 -4.48 8.39
CA SER A 31 16.09 -3.27 9.21
C SER A 31 17.55 -2.80 9.29
N ASP A 32 18.48 -3.74 9.12
CA ASP A 32 19.92 -3.47 9.16
C ASP A 32 20.44 -2.77 7.89
N LEU A 33 19.60 -2.60 6.85
CA LEU A 33 19.98 -1.84 5.66
C LEU A 33 20.28 -0.37 5.99
N PHE A 34 19.57 0.18 6.97
CA PHE A 34 19.81 1.53 7.47
C PHE A 34 20.49 1.48 8.84
N LYS A 35 21.36 2.44 9.10
CA LYS A 35 22.01 2.61 10.40
C LYS A 35 21.00 2.73 11.56
N HIS A 36 19.79 3.19 11.25
CA HIS A 36 18.70 3.37 12.20
C HIS A 36 17.46 2.64 11.64
N SER A 37 16.94 1.66 12.37
CA SER A 37 15.73 0.92 12.02
C SER A 37 14.50 1.83 11.79
N ALA A 38 14.46 2.98 12.49
CA ALA A 38 13.43 3.98 12.27
C ALA A 38 13.33 4.49 10.80
N SER A 39 14.44 4.49 10.06
CA SER A 39 14.45 4.95 8.66
C SER A 39 13.67 4.02 7.75
N GLU A 40 13.71 2.73 8.00
CA GLU A 40 12.91 1.72 7.30
C GLU A 40 11.42 1.97 7.49
N HIS A 41 10.96 2.03 8.74
CA HIS A 41 9.55 2.24 9.04
C HIS A 41 9.00 3.55 8.46
N VAL A 42 9.77 4.64 8.58
CA VAL A 42 9.39 5.95 8.00
C VAL A 42 9.31 5.88 6.49
N LEU A 43 10.28 5.25 5.83
CA LEU A 43 10.33 5.16 4.38
C LEU A 43 9.20 4.27 3.82
N ASN A 44 8.95 3.12 4.45
CA ASN A 44 7.88 2.20 4.08
C ASN A 44 6.52 2.89 4.20
N PHE A 45 6.24 3.53 5.35
CA PHE A 45 4.99 4.27 5.54
C PHE A 45 4.78 5.38 4.50
N LEU A 46 5.79 6.20 4.24
CA LEU A 46 5.68 7.32 3.30
C LEU A 46 5.59 6.84 1.84
N SER A 47 6.19 5.70 1.49
CA SER A 47 6.10 5.13 0.15
C SER A 47 4.73 4.54 -0.14
N ASP A 48 4.08 3.95 0.87
CA ASP A 48 2.70 3.46 0.75
C ASP A 48 1.68 4.61 0.73
N ASN A 49 2.04 5.75 1.32
CA ASN A 49 1.19 6.92 1.42
C ASN A 49 1.81 8.17 0.73
N PRO A 50 2.05 8.15 -0.59
CA PRO A 50 2.82 9.19 -1.26
C PRO A 50 2.11 10.54 -1.34
N ASP A 51 0.79 10.58 -1.13
CA ASP A 51 -0.04 11.79 -1.19
C ASP A 51 -0.25 12.44 0.19
N ILE A 52 0.24 11.82 1.25
CA ILE A 52 0.06 12.30 2.62
C ILE A 52 1.27 13.11 3.09
N ASN A 53 0.99 14.25 3.72
CA ASN A 53 1.97 15.08 4.42
C ASN A 53 1.75 14.91 5.92
N VAL A 54 2.70 14.32 6.61
CA VAL A 54 2.61 14.02 8.05
C VAL A 54 3.63 14.79 8.86
N SER A 55 3.32 15.13 10.10
CA SER A 55 4.29 15.70 11.03
C SER A 55 5.20 14.60 11.63
N ILE A 56 6.35 14.99 12.18
CA ILE A 56 7.24 14.08 12.90
C ILE A 56 6.49 13.32 14.02
N ARG A 57 5.60 14.01 14.74
CA ARG A 57 4.80 13.42 15.81
C ARG A 57 3.83 12.37 15.27
N GLN A 58 3.18 12.64 14.15
CA GLN A 58 2.29 11.69 13.48
C GLN A 58 3.05 10.46 12.97
N LEU A 59 4.21 10.65 12.33
CA LEU A 59 5.07 9.54 11.94
C LEU A 59 5.47 8.66 13.14
N ALA A 60 5.81 9.27 14.27
CA ALA A 60 6.17 8.51 15.49
C ALA A 60 4.99 7.73 16.07
N ARG A 61 3.75 8.07 15.74
CA ARG A 61 2.56 7.30 16.15
C ARG A 61 2.31 6.09 15.26
N VAL A 62 2.56 6.23 13.96
CA VAL A 62 2.31 5.16 12.97
C VAL A 62 3.50 4.25 12.74
N THR A 63 4.61 4.52 13.39
CA THR A 63 5.81 3.69 13.32
C THR A 63 6.19 3.21 14.73
N PRO A 64 6.69 1.98 14.90
CA PRO A 64 7.03 1.43 16.21
C PRO A 64 8.30 2.04 16.80
N VAL A 65 8.50 3.36 16.61
CA VAL A 65 9.71 4.07 17.00
C VAL A 65 9.41 5.38 17.74
N SER A 66 10.33 5.81 18.60
CA SER A 66 10.14 7.06 19.36
C SER A 66 10.19 8.30 18.46
N GLU A 67 9.54 9.41 18.87
CA GLU A 67 9.59 10.69 18.15
C GLU A 67 11.03 11.16 17.91
N ARG A 68 11.94 10.91 18.84
CA ARG A 68 13.36 11.25 18.69
C ARG A 68 13.99 10.45 17.56
N SER A 69 13.77 9.12 17.55
CA SER A 69 14.30 8.24 16.51
C SER A 69 13.69 8.55 15.14
N THR A 70 12.38 8.86 15.10
CA THR A 70 11.70 9.32 13.88
C THR A 70 12.33 10.59 13.33
N ARG A 71 12.67 11.57 14.18
CA ARG A 71 13.31 12.81 13.77
C ARG A 71 14.70 12.56 13.18
N GLU A 72 15.52 11.76 13.87
CA GLU A 72 16.85 11.37 13.40
C GLU A 72 16.77 10.60 12.06
N ALA A 73 15.77 9.73 11.90
CA ALA A 73 15.52 9.02 10.65
C ALA A 73 15.14 9.98 9.50
N VAL A 74 14.21 10.89 9.74
CA VAL A 74 13.80 11.91 8.76
C VAL A 74 14.99 12.77 8.32
N ASP A 75 15.85 13.19 9.25
CA ASP A 75 17.05 13.98 8.90
C ASP A 75 18.00 13.21 7.98
N VAL A 76 18.18 11.90 8.22
CA VAL A 76 19.00 11.03 7.36
C VAL A 76 18.34 10.82 5.99
N LEU A 77 17.04 10.57 5.95
CA LEU A 77 16.30 10.34 4.70
C LEU A 77 16.24 11.63 3.85
N GLU A 78 16.08 12.80 4.48
CA GLU A 78 16.12 14.09 3.79
C GLU A 78 17.51 14.39 3.23
N ALA A 79 18.57 14.15 4.00
CA ALA A 79 19.95 14.34 3.54
C ALA A 79 20.31 13.46 2.32
N ASN A 80 19.59 12.33 2.14
CA ASN A 80 19.69 11.45 0.97
C ASN A 80 18.60 11.72 -0.08
N GLU A 81 17.84 12.80 0.08
CA GLU A 81 16.77 13.23 -0.84
C GLU A 81 15.66 12.18 -1.04
N LEU A 82 15.48 11.23 -0.09
CA LEU A 82 14.43 10.22 -0.13
C LEU A 82 13.09 10.77 0.37
N VAL A 83 13.13 11.76 1.24
CA VAL A 83 11.96 12.49 1.71
C VAL A 83 12.17 13.99 1.55
N VAL A 84 11.08 14.74 1.54
CA VAL A 84 11.07 16.20 1.52
C VAL A 84 10.40 16.70 2.78
N THR A 85 10.97 17.72 3.40
CA THR A 85 10.38 18.37 4.58
C THR A 85 10.06 19.84 4.32
N PHE A 86 9.02 20.32 4.97
CA PHE A 86 8.65 21.72 4.99
C PHE A 86 8.00 22.08 6.33
N HIS A 87 7.88 23.37 6.62
CA HIS A 87 7.23 23.84 7.85
C HIS A 87 5.82 24.34 7.56
N GLU A 88 4.86 23.87 8.33
CA GLU A 88 3.51 24.37 8.37
C GLU A 88 3.19 24.80 9.81
N GLY A 89 3.14 26.11 10.05
CA GLY A 89 3.12 26.66 11.40
C GLY A 89 4.35 26.22 12.19
N ASN A 90 4.14 25.60 13.34
CA ASN A 90 5.22 25.08 14.20
C ASN A 90 5.57 23.61 13.91
N ALA A 91 4.84 22.94 13.01
CA ALA A 91 5.06 21.56 12.68
C ALA A 91 6.00 21.40 11.47
N ARG A 92 7.02 20.54 11.60
CA ARG A 92 7.77 20.06 10.45
C ARG A 92 7.00 18.91 9.81
N ARG A 93 6.57 19.13 8.55
CA ARG A 93 5.86 18.14 7.73
C ARG A 93 6.87 17.38 6.87
N VAL A 94 6.52 16.12 6.59
CA VAL A 94 7.35 15.19 5.82
C VAL A 94 6.47 14.50 4.79
N HIS A 95 6.98 14.31 3.59
CA HIS A 95 6.40 13.43 2.59
C HIS A 95 7.52 12.73 1.79
N ILE A 96 7.18 11.65 1.09
CA ILE A 96 8.11 10.96 0.21
C ILE A 96 8.57 11.87 -0.93
N ASN A 97 9.82 11.78 -1.33
CA ASN A 97 10.28 12.45 -2.54
C ASN A 97 9.77 11.70 -3.78
N ARG A 98 8.63 12.14 -4.31
CA ARG A 98 7.96 11.50 -5.46
C ARG A 98 8.83 11.44 -6.71
N ALA A 99 9.77 12.38 -6.88
CA ALA A 99 10.68 12.37 -8.02
C ALA A 99 11.66 11.19 -8.01
N LYS A 100 11.83 10.55 -6.85
CA LYS A 100 12.69 9.37 -6.67
C LYS A 100 11.89 8.08 -6.39
N LEU A 101 10.57 8.18 -6.27
CA LEU A 101 9.69 7.05 -6.03
C LEU A 101 9.29 6.42 -7.37
N GLU A 102 9.87 5.28 -7.67
CA GLU A 102 9.38 4.40 -8.73
C GLU A 102 8.44 3.40 -8.09
N LYS A 103 7.14 3.64 -8.18
CA LYS A 103 6.12 2.71 -7.70
C LYS A 103 5.70 1.82 -8.87
N PRO A 104 5.62 0.50 -8.70
CA PRO A 104 4.98 -0.34 -9.71
C PRO A 104 3.57 0.18 -9.98
N ASP A 105 3.13 0.20 -11.23
CA ASP A 105 1.75 0.54 -11.60
C ASP A 105 0.76 -0.38 -10.88
N ASP A 106 1.20 -1.61 -10.63
CA ASP A 106 0.48 -2.63 -9.88
C ASP A 106 1.03 -2.80 -8.46
N THR A 107 0.27 -2.35 -7.47
CA THR A 107 0.62 -2.40 -6.04
C THR A 107 0.82 -3.82 -5.50
N ILE A 108 0.24 -4.84 -6.15
CA ILE A 108 0.43 -6.25 -5.82
C ILE A 108 1.90 -6.65 -5.93
N GLN A 109 2.66 -6.04 -6.83
CA GLN A 109 4.09 -6.31 -6.98
C GLN A 109 4.93 -5.88 -5.76
N SER A 110 4.37 -5.05 -4.89
CA SER A 110 5.01 -4.69 -3.61
C SER A 110 4.98 -5.83 -2.60
N ILE A 111 4.13 -6.85 -2.81
CA ILE A 111 4.09 -8.05 -1.97
C ILE A 111 5.35 -8.86 -2.22
N SER A 112 6.14 -9.02 -1.19
CA SER A 112 7.48 -9.60 -1.28
C SER A 112 7.50 -11.10 -1.58
N GLN A 113 6.53 -11.81 -1.04
CA GLN A 113 6.36 -13.25 -1.22
C GLN A 113 5.45 -13.48 -2.42
N THR A 114 6.05 -13.83 -3.55
CA THR A 114 5.36 -13.92 -4.85
C THR A 114 4.21 -14.91 -4.88
N GLU A 115 4.26 -15.95 -4.04
CA GLU A 115 3.18 -16.94 -3.88
C GLU A 115 1.87 -16.33 -3.37
N PHE A 116 1.92 -15.19 -2.67
CA PHE A 116 0.73 -14.49 -2.17
C PHE A 116 0.21 -13.41 -3.15
N GLN A 117 0.97 -13.04 -4.16
CA GLN A 117 0.56 -11.98 -5.10
C GLN A 117 -0.76 -12.30 -5.80
N THR A 118 -0.89 -13.49 -6.40
CA THR A 118 -2.14 -13.90 -7.07
C THR A 118 -3.30 -14.07 -6.10
N PRO A 119 -3.16 -14.77 -4.95
CA PRO A 119 -4.23 -14.85 -3.95
C PRO A 119 -4.74 -13.50 -3.46
N VAL A 120 -3.84 -12.55 -3.19
CA VAL A 120 -4.23 -11.20 -2.77
C VAL A 120 -4.93 -10.43 -3.89
N ARG A 121 -4.47 -10.56 -5.14
CA ARG A 121 -5.12 -9.95 -6.30
C ARG A 121 -6.54 -10.49 -6.49
N VAL A 122 -6.71 -11.81 -6.43
CA VAL A 122 -8.01 -12.47 -6.50
C VAL A 122 -8.94 -11.93 -5.39
N ALA A 123 -8.46 -11.92 -4.15
CA ALA A 123 -9.26 -11.43 -3.03
C ALA A 123 -9.66 -9.95 -3.20
N ARG A 124 -8.75 -9.10 -3.70
CA ARG A 124 -9.05 -7.70 -4.00
C ARG A 124 -10.21 -7.59 -5.00
N HIS A 125 -10.17 -8.32 -6.12
CA HIS A 125 -11.25 -8.27 -7.12
C HIS A 125 -12.58 -8.75 -6.56
N TYR A 126 -12.59 -9.87 -5.81
CA TYR A 126 -13.82 -10.31 -5.15
C TYR A 126 -14.36 -9.29 -4.15
N ILE A 127 -13.51 -8.59 -3.41
CA ILE A 127 -13.92 -7.51 -2.51
C ILE A 127 -14.58 -6.37 -3.28
N GLU A 128 -14.00 -5.97 -4.41
CA GLU A 128 -14.55 -4.90 -5.25
C GLU A 128 -15.89 -5.30 -5.91
N ASP A 129 -16.07 -6.59 -6.24
CA ASP A 129 -17.28 -7.11 -6.87
C ASP A 129 -18.43 -7.37 -5.88
N GLU A 130 -18.11 -7.92 -4.70
CA GLU A 130 -19.12 -8.47 -3.77
C GLU A 130 -19.46 -7.53 -2.60
N LEU A 131 -18.62 -6.55 -2.31
CA LEU A 131 -18.89 -5.59 -1.23
C LEU A 131 -19.30 -4.23 -1.79
N ASP A 132 -20.42 -3.72 -1.27
CA ASP A 132 -20.90 -2.40 -1.66
C ASP A 132 -20.10 -1.27 -1.00
N GLY A 133 -19.87 -0.20 -1.74
CA GLY A 133 -19.32 1.05 -1.21
C GLY A 133 -17.85 0.97 -0.80
N VAL A 134 -17.07 0.04 -1.33
CA VAL A 134 -15.63 -0.07 -1.07
C VAL A 134 -14.92 1.22 -1.46
N LYS A 135 -14.11 1.75 -0.54
CA LYS A 135 -13.34 3.00 -0.67
C LYS A 135 -11.86 2.84 -0.42
N GLY A 136 -11.45 1.68 0.05
CA GLY A 136 -10.05 1.35 0.26
C GLY A 136 -9.86 -0.09 0.65
N VAL A 137 -8.73 -0.67 0.24
CA VAL A 137 -8.32 -2.01 0.63
C VAL A 137 -6.85 -1.94 1.02
N VAL A 138 -6.53 -2.44 2.19
CA VAL A 138 -5.16 -2.50 2.73
C VAL A 138 -4.85 -3.95 3.11
N LEU A 139 -3.79 -4.50 2.55
CA LEU A 139 -3.21 -5.76 3.01
C LEU A 139 -2.36 -5.47 4.24
N PHE A 140 -2.53 -6.24 5.30
CA PHE A 140 -1.75 -6.08 6.53
C PHE A 140 -1.28 -7.44 7.07
N GLY A 141 -0.73 -7.48 8.26
CA GLY A 141 -0.28 -8.74 8.86
C GLY A 141 1.01 -9.31 8.25
N SER A 142 1.21 -10.61 8.39
CA SER A 142 2.45 -11.30 8.02
C SER A 142 2.73 -11.27 6.51
N VAL A 143 1.69 -11.35 5.67
CA VAL A 143 1.85 -11.29 4.21
C VAL A 143 2.35 -9.90 3.77
N ALA A 144 1.83 -8.84 4.37
CA ALA A 144 2.28 -7.48 4.07
C ALA A 144 3.75 -7.26 4.50
N ARG A 145 4.13 -7.76 5.66
CA ARG A 145 5.51 -7.70 6.17
C ARG A 145 6.47 -8.62 5.43
N GLY A 146 5.96 -9.65 4.73
CA GLY A 146 6.77 -10.64 4.01
C GLY A 146 7.36 -11.73 4.90
N ASP A 147 6.80 -11.95 6.09
CA ASP A 147 7.19 -12.99 7.05
C ASP A 147 6.14 -14.10 7.20
N ALA A 148 5.19 -14.17 6.25
CA ALA A 148 4.15 -15.18 6.23
C ALA A 148 4.71 -16.59 6.00
N ASP A 149 4.09 -17.57 6.64
CA ASP A 149 4.32 -18.98 6.38
C ASP A 149 3.09 -19.62 5.69
N ARG A 150 3.16 -20.96 5.51
CA ARG A 150 2.07 -21.70 4.82
C ARG A 150 0.75 -21.76 5.60
N GLN A 151 0.76 -21.40 6.86
CA GLN A 151 -0.41 -21.41 7.75
C GLN A 151 -0.90 -19.99 8.05
N SER A 152 -0.19 -18.98 7.55
CA SER A 152 -0.54 -17.58 7.74
C SER A 152 -1.80 -17.24 6.96
N ASP A 153 -2.67 -16.47 7.60
CA ASP A 153 -3.85 -15.89 6.96
C ASP A 153 -3.44 -14.72 6.06
N ILE A 154 -4.25 -14.45 5.06
CA ILE A 154 -4.17 -13.22 4.25
C ILE A 154 -5.13 -12.22 4.89
N ASP A 155 -4.57 -11.21 5.53
CA ASP A 155 -5.30 -10.23 6.31
C ASP A 155 -5.59 -8.98 5.46
N LEU A 156 -6.88 -8.70 5.22
CA LEU A 156 -7.34 -7.58 4.42
C LEU A 156 -8.24 -6.66 5.26
N TRP A 157 -7.91 -5.37 5.25
CA TRP A 157 -8.74 -4.34 5.84
C TRP A 157 -9.44 -3.54 4.74
N VAL A 158 -10.75 -3.35 4.86
CA VAL A 158 -11.60 -2.75 3.85
C VAL A 158 -12.34 -1.55 4.43
N LEU A 159 -12.14 -0.38 3.84
CA LEU A 159 -12.90 0.81 4.14
C LEU A 159 -14.14 0.85 3.25
N VAL A 160 -15.31 0.99 3.86
CA VAL A 160 -16.58 1.10 3.15
C VAL A 160 -17.36 2.37 3.54
N GLU A 161 -18.21 2.82 2.63
CA GLU A 161 -19.31 3.77 2.94
C GLU A 161 -20.63 3.01 3.03
N GLY A 162 -21.42 3.31 4.05
CA GLY A 162 -22.77 2.75 4.20
C GLY A 162 -22.93 1.87 5.42
N ASP A 163 -23.78 0.83 5.31
CA ASP A 163 -24.07 -0.09 6.43
C ASP A 163 -22.95 -1.08 6.66
N HIS A 164 -22.02 -0.74 7.57
CA HIS A 164 -20.87 -1.58 7.87
C HIS A 164 -21.24 -2.93 8.50
N MET A 165 -22.39 -3.05 9.16
CA MET A 165 -22.80 -4.34 9.75
C MET A 165 -23.18 -5.35 8.68
N GLN A 166 -23.89 -4.90 7.64
CA GLN A 166 -24.18 -5.73 6.49
C GLN A 166 -22.90 -6.10 5.76
N GLN A 167 -22.03 -5.13 5.49
CA GLN A 167 -20.76 -5.37 4.78
C GLN A 167 -19.83 -6.32 5.55
N ARG A 168 -19.79 -6.27 6.88
CA ARG A 168 -19.07 -7.26 7.71
C ARG A 168 -19.61 -8.67 7.53
N HIS A 169 -20.92 -8.83 7.45
CA HIS A 169 -21.52 -10.13 7.24
C HIS A 169 -21.18 -10.69 5.86
N GLU A 170 -21.25 -9.86 4.82
CA GLU A 170 -20.87 -10.28 3.46
C GLU A 170 -19.36 -10.54 3.36
N ALA A 171 -18.52 -9.75 4.00
CA ALA A 171 -17.08 -9.96 4.05
C ALA A 171 -16.69 -11.29 4.72
N ASN A 172 -17.39 -11.68 5.81
CA ASN A 172 -17.17 -12.97 6.44
C ASN A 172 -17.55 -14.15 5.52
N LYS A 173 -18.64 -14.03 4.77
CA LYS A 173 -19.02 -15.05 3.77
C LYS A 173 -17.99 -15.10 2.64
N LEU A 174 -17.55 -13.93 2.19
CA LEU A 174 -16.53 -13.81 1.15
C LEU A 174 -15.20 -14.45 1.59
N ALA A 175 -14.75 -14.20 2.81
CA ALA A 175 -13.55 -14.81 3.35
C ALA A 175 -13.64 -16.36 3.38
N GLN A 176 -14.80 -16.90 3.74
CA GLN A 176 -15.06 -18.34 3.68
C GLN A 176 -15.04 -18.86 2.24
N HIS A 177 -15.71 -18.17 1.33
CA HIS A 177 -15.74 -18.54 -0.09
C HIS A 177 -14.32 -18.55 -0.69
N LEU A 178 -13.54 -17.50 -0.46
CA LEU A 178 -12.14 -17.41 -0.90
C LEU A 178 -11.28 -18.54 -0.30
N GLY A 179 -11.53 -18.92 0.95
CA GLY A 179 -10.85 -20.03 1.62
C GLY A 179 -11.14 -21.40 1.01
N ASP A 180 -12.28 -21.57 0.35
CA ASP A 180 -12.66 -22.79 -0.36
C ASP A 180 -12.05 -22.88 -1.76
N LEU A 181 -11.70 -21.75 -2.37
CA LEU A 181 -11.10 -21.69 -3.70
C LEU A 181 -9.68 -22.27 -3.70
N ARG A 182 -9.32 -22.88 -4.81
CA ARG A 182 -7.95 -23.28 -5.11
C ARG A 182 -7.32 -22.24 -6.02
N ILE A 183 -6.51 -21.36 -5.44
CA ILE A 183 -5.89 -20.25 -6.15
C ILE A 183 -4.45 -20.61 -6.54
N PRO A 184 -4.05 -20.46 -7.81
CA PRO A 184 -2.67 -20.68 -8.24
C PRO A 184 -1.78 -19.54 -7.75
N SER A 185 -0.50 -19.83 -7.51
CA SER A 185 0.49 -18.78 -7.22
C SER A 185 0.75 -17.85 -8.41
N THR A 186 0.49 -18.33 -9.62
CA THR A 186 0.62 -17.55 -10.86
C THR A 186 -0.49 -17.93 -11.82
N VAL A 187 -1.13 -16.94 -12.44
CA VAL A 187 -2.04 -17.15 -13.57
C VAL A 187 -1.24 -16.92 -14.84
N ALA A 188 -1.12 -17.96 -15.67
CA ALA A 188 -0.49 -17.81 -16.98
C ALA A 188 -1.44 -17.01 -17.88
N VAL A 189 -0.98 -15.86 -18.34
CA VAL A 189 -1.64 -15.10 -19.38
C VAL A 189 -1.49 -15.87 -20.68
N THR A 190 -2.60 -16.43 -21.19
CA THR A 190 -2.64 -17.09 -22.50
C THR A 190 -3.15 -16.09 -23.54
N ASP A 191 -2.97 -16.41 -24.84
CA ASP A 191 -3.50 -15.58 -25.95
C ASP A 191 -5.04 -15.38 -25.90
N ALA A 192 -5.75 -16.18 -25.10
CA ALA A 192 -7.18 -16.07 -24.84
C ALA A 192 -7.52 -15.16 -23.65
N LEU A 193 -6.57 -14.94 -22.74
CA LEU A 193 -6.64 -13.95 -21.68
C LEU A 193 -5.88 -12.73 -22.18
N THR A 194 -6.55 -11.62 -22.31
CA THR A 194 -5.95 -10.33 -22.63
C THR A 194 -4.73 -10.07 -21.74
N THR A 195 -3.81 -9.28 -22.19
CA THR A 195 -2.47 -9.06 -21.62
C THR A 195 -2.43 -8.56 -20.16
N ASP A 196 -3.57 -8.44 -19.50
CA ASP A 196 -3.74 -7.84 -18.18
C ASP A 196 -4.71 -8.67 -17.34
N PHE A 197 -4.35 -8.92 -16.07
CA PHE A 197 -5.16 -9.68 -15.11
C PHE A 197 -6.53 -9.02 -14.89
N ASP A 198 -6.55 -7.70 -14.75
CA ASP A 198 -7.77 -6.95 -14.47
C ASP A 198 -8.76 -7.05 -15.66
N THR A 199 -8.26 -7.01 -16.88
CA THR A 199 -9.09 -7.19 -18.08
C THR A 199 -9.58 -8.63 -18.25
N GLY A 200 -8.82 -9.61 -17.77
CA GLY A 200 -9.16 -11.04 -17.80
C GLY A 200 -9.95 -11.53 -16.60
N TRP A 201 -10.28 -10.65 -15.65
CA TRP A 201 -10.82 -11.03 -14.34
C TRP A 201 -12.07 -11.92 -14.42
N GLU A 202 -13.04 -11.57 -15.24
CA GLU A 202 -14.28 -12.37 -15.38
C GLU A 202 -14.00 -13.82 -15.78
N THR A 203 -13.11 -14.03 -16.75
CA THR A 203 -12.69 -15.38 -17.17
C THR A 203 -11.88 -16.10 -16.09
N ILE A 204 -11.05 -15.38 -15.37
CA ILE A 204 -10.28 -15.94 -14.26
C ILE A 204 -11.23 -16.39 -13.15
N ARG A 205 -12.20 -15.55 -12.80
CA ARG A 205 -13.23 -15.84 -11.80
C ARG A 205 -14.02 -17.09 -12.16
N GLU A 206 -14.55 -17.17 -13.40
CA GLU A 206 -15.27 -18.36 -13.89
C GLU A 206 -14.41 -19.63 -13.77
N THR A 207 -13.11 -19.52 -14.08
CA THR A 207 -12.18 -20.65 -13.98
C THR A 207 -11.90 -21.07 -12.53
N LEU A 208 -11.83 -20.10 -11.60
CA LEU A 208 -11.63 -20.38 -10.17
C LEU A 208 -12.85 -21.04 -9.53
N GLU A 209 -14.04 -20.72 -10.02
CA GLU A 209 -15.32 -21.23 -9.54
C GLU A 209 -15.71 -22.59 -10.20
N ASP A 210 -15.02 -23.01 -11.27
CA ASP A 210 -15.29 -24.32 -11.93
C ASP A 210 -14.59 -25.46 -11.19
N ASP A 211 -15.36 -26.26 -10.47
CA ASP A 211 -14.88 -27.44 -9.74
C ASP A 211 -14.14 -28.48 -10.60
N ASN A 212 -14.32 -28.44 -11.93
CA ASN A 212 -13.68 -29.37 -12.86
C ASN A 212 -12.34 -28.85 -13.39
N GLN A 213 -12.04 -27.58 -13.21
CA GLN A 213 -10.78 -26.98 -13.63
C GLN A 213 -9.82 -26.87 -12.44
N HIS A 214 -8.64 -27.47 -12.57
CA HIS A 214 -7.61 -27.40 -11.54
C HIS A 214 -6.31 -26.84 -12.14
N TRP A 215 -5.83 -25.77 -11.56
CA TRP A 215 -4.51 -25.25 -11.83
C TRP A 215 -3.44 -26.19 -11.24
N SER A 216 -2.39 -26.49 -11.98
CA SER A 216 -1.38 -27.49 -11.59
C SER A 216 -0.62 -27.17 -10.29
N SER A 217 -0.64 -25.91 -9.84
CA SER A 217 0.05 -25.44 -8.63
C SER A 217 -0.89 -24.66 -7.69
N SER A 218 -2.19 -24.97 -7.72
CA SER A 218 -3.16 -24.27 -6.88
C SER A 218 -3.15 -24.77 -5.44
N GLN A 219 -3.34 -23.86 -4.50
CA GLN A 219 -3.48 -24.15 -3.07
C GLN A 219 -4.63 -23.34 -2.45
N ARG A 220 -5.07 -23.75 -1.29
CA ARG A 220 -6.02 -23.00 -0.48
C ARG A 220 -5.26 -22.04 0.42
N HIS A 221 -5.84 -20.88 0.62
CA HIS A 221 -5.37 -19.87 1.55
C HIS A 221 -6.46 -19.56 2.56
N SER A 222 -6.09 -19.17 3.76
CA SER A 222 -7.02 -18.61 4.73
C SER A 222 -7.08 -17.10 4.56
N PHE A 223 -8.28 -16.52 4.72
CA PHE A 223 -8.48 -15.08 4.56
C PHE A 223 -9.20 -14.51 5.77
N GLU A 224 -8.73 -13.37 6.25
CA GLU A 224 -9.44 -12.52 7.19
C GLU A 224 -9.77 -11.18 6.51
N ILE A 225 -11.05 -10.79 6.49
CA ILE A 225 -11.50 -9.53 5.89
C ILE A 225 -12.18 -8.69 6.96
N LEU A 226 -11.49 -7.64 7.40
CA LEU A 226 -11.99 -6.68 8.39
C LEU A 226 -12.62 -5.49 7.67
N VAL A 227 -13.89 -5.20 7.96
CA VAL A 227 -14.62 -4.09 7.33
C VAL A 227 -14.87 -2.98 8.36
N GLU A 228 -14.50 -1.76 7.99
CA GLU A 228 -14.68 -0.57 8.81
C GLU A 228 -15.22 0.60 7.96
N THR A 229 -15.86 1.56 8.65
CA THR A 229 -16.21 2.86 8.09
C THR A 229 -15.25 3.93 8.63
N PRO A 230 -15.17 5.12 8.03
CA PRO A 230 -14.37 6.21 8.59
C PRO A 230 -14.72 6.51 10.06
N GLN A 231 -16.00 6.43 10.40
CA GLN A 231 -16.44 6.68 11.76
C GLN A 231 -16.08 5.54 12.72
N SER A 232 -16.19 4.28 12.30
CA SER A 232 -15.89 3.14 13.18
C SER A 232 -14.42 3.05 13.53
N ILE A 233 -13.52 3.32 12.60
CA ILE A 233 -12.09 3.29 12.88
C ILE A 233 -11.65 4.42 13.83
N LEU A 234 -12.29 5.59 13.76
CA LEU A 234 -11.99 6.69 14.66
C LEU A 234 -12.54 6.47 16.08
N THR A 235 -13.65 5.71 16.22
CA THR A 235 -14.33 5.54 17.53
C THR A 235 -14.02 4.21 18.22
N GLN A 236 -13.51 3.22 17.51
CA GLN A 236 -13.27 1.86 18.00
C GLN A 236 -11.78 1.44 17.84
N ALA A 237 -10.88 2.29 18.30
CA ALA A 237 -9.43 2.06 18.24
C ALA A 237 -8.95 0.73 18.89
N ASP A 238 -9.80 0.05 19.66
CA ASP A 238 -9.45 -1.20 20.35
C ASP A 238 -9.48 -2.45 19.44
N ARG A 239 -9.99 -2.36 18.20
CA ARG A 239 -10.17 -3.53 17.32
C ARG A 239 -9.04 -3.76 16.33
N VAL A 240 -8.50 -2.70 15.81
CA VAL A 240 -7.38 -2.73 14.86
C VAL A 240 -6.37 -1.72 15.36
N ASP A 241 -5.15 -2.15 15.53
CA ASP A 241 -4.05 -1.22 15.75
C ASP A 241 -3.85 -0.43 14.44
N ALA A 242 -4.48 0.76 14.41
CA ALA A 242 -4.46 1.60 13.23
C ALA A 242 -3.05 2.12 12.89
N GLU A 243 -2.17 2.18 13.89
CA GLU A 243 -0.77 2.54 13.71
C GLU A 243 -0.04 1.42 12.96
N ALA A 244 -0.21 0.16 13.39
CA ALA A 244 0.36 -0.99 12.68
C ALA A 244 -0.28 -1.17 11.30
N LEU A 245 -1.62 -1.04 11.18
CA LEU A 245 -2.33 -1.15 9.91
C LEU A 245 -1.79 -0.19 8.85
N PHE A 246 -1.67 1.09 9.19
CA PHE A 246 -1.24 2.13 8.24
C PHE A 246 0.28 2.32 8.18
N GLY A 247 1.01 1.78 9.16
CA GLY A 247 2.47 1.83 9.22
C GLY A 247 3.16 0.71 8.46
N GLU A 248 2.57 -0.48 8.45
CA GLU A 248 3.15 -1.70 7.88
C GLU A 248 2.33 -2.27 6.70
N GLY A 249 1.10 -1.79 6.51
CA GLY A 249 0.20 -2.30 5.47
C GLY A 249 0.57 -1.85 4.06
N ILE A 250 0.16 -2.65 3.08
CA ILE A 250 0.27 -2.35 1.64
C ILE A 250 -1.11 -1.92 1.14
N THR A 251 -1.22 -0.69 0.65
CA THR A 251 -2.47 -0.18 0.09
C THR A 251 -2.71 -0.76 -1.31
N LEU A 252 -3.72 -1.61 -1.43
CA LEU A 252 -4.11 -2.27 -2.67
C LEU A 252 -5.08 -1.42 -3.50
N LEU A 253 -5.99 -0.73 -2.84
CA LEU A 253 -6.94 0.21 -3.43
C LEU A 253 -6.97 1.47 -2.58
N SER A 254 -6.69 2.64 -3.18
CA SER A 254 -6.80 3.93 -2.51
C SER A 254 -7.83 4.83 -3.17
N THR A 255 -8.55 5.58 -2.33
CA THR A 255 -9.41 6.66 -2.74
C THR A 255 -9.16 7.89 -1.86
N LYS A 256 -9.64 9.04 -2.28
CA LYS A 256 -9.57 10.28 -1.46
C LYS A 256 -10.17 10.11 -0.06
N LEU A 257 -11.16 9.21 0.08
CA LEU A 257 -11.75 8.93 1.38
C LEU A 257 -10.80 8.15 2.27
N LEU A 258 -10.11 7.14 1.73
CA LEU A 258 -9.08 6.40 2.47
C LEU A 258 -7.96 7.34 2.93
N ASP A 259 -7.44 8.17 2.02
CA ASP A 259 -6.34 9.10 2.35
C ASP A 259 -6.76 10.08 3.46
N ARG A 260 -7.99 10.60 3.38
CA ARG A 260 -8.55 11.45 4.42
C ARG A 260 -8.73 10.71 5.75
N THR A 261 -9.24 9.48 5.73
CA THR A 261 -9.42 8.66 6.94
C THR A 261 -8.08 8.36 7.60
N LYS A 262 -7.07 7.98 6.81
CA LYS A 262 -5.70 7.81 7.32
C LYS A 262 -5.20 9.08 8.01
N LEU A 263 -5.38 10.24 7.38
CA LEU A 263 -4.96 11.51 7.95
C LEU A 263 -5.70 11.84 9.26
N GLU A 264 -7.02 11.63 9.30
CA GLU A 264 -7.83 11.86 10.51
C GLU A 264 -7.37 10.95 11.66
N VAL A 265 -7.18 9.64 11.41
CA VAL A 265 -6.64 8.69 12.41
C VAL A 265 -5.28 9.13 12.96
N LEU A 266 -4.42 9.71 12.10
CA LEU A 266 -3.09 10.18 12.49
C LEU A 266 -3.13 11.54 13.22
N THR A 267 -4.22 12.30 13.12
CA THR A 267 -4.33 13.65 13.71
C THR A 267 -5.21 13.70 14.95
N ASP A 268 -6.10 12.73 15.16
CA ASP A 268 -6.95 12.68 16.35
C ASP A 268 -6.09 12.48 17.61
N GLU A 269 -6.16 13.49 18.52
CA GLU A 269 -5.47 13.53 19.81
C GLU A 269 -6.40 13.07 20.94
#